data_91f302ddae9a6006401c7e9a26dbb7e5
#
_entry.id   91f302ddae9a6006401c7e9a26dbb7e5
#
_cell.length_a   1.000
_cell.length_b   1.000
_cell.length_c   1.000
_cell.angle_alpha   90.00
_cell.angle_beta   90.00
_cell.angle_gamma   90.00
#
_symmetry.space_group_name_H-M   'P 1'
#
loop_
_entity.id
_entity.type
_entity.pdbx_description
1 polymer ?
#
loop_
_entity_poly.entity_id
_entity_poly.type
_entity_poly.pdbx_seq_one_letter_code
_entity_poly.pdbx_strand_id
1 'polypeptide(L)'
;MLHCAPSPTDTPDWLKMLVERAGITPKRLVEMAVYSPRWLEMVEEAIGWKGLTCAANLFYAYTRECYDDVDEARITPYTLLSPLEISVGVVDTAWFWKAYNALGRERYEKVFAASKAVTESSGVYSRFRKYTDALVGKYTIAQLESLVMDNRNKDWVRAYPLAPFAGKARKKEVDARLRFLKAFWLSSDTLSGRHTAEKEAVQVALDNLTGNSGLGNLDTRWFKKKVW
;
A
#
# COMPACT_ATOMS: atom_id res chain seq x y z
N MET A 1 -0.52 -23.29 -15.44
CA MET A 1 0.14 -21.97 -15.66
C MET A 1 1.14 -21.57 -14.57
N LEU A 2 1.05 -22.09 -13.35
CA LEU A 2 1.98 -21.79 -12.25
C LEU A 2 3.46 -22.16 -12.54
N HIS A 3 3.72 -22.99 -13.54
CA HIS A 3 5.06 -23.45 -13.90
C HIS A 3 5.59 -22.83 -15.21
N CYS A 4 4.85 -21.89 -15.81
CA CYS A 4 5.30 -21.23 -17.03
C CYS A 4 6.16 -20.02 -16.64
N ALA A 5 7.45 -20.13 -16.90
CA ALA A 5 8.42 -19.03 -16.74
C ALA A 5 9.00 -18.70 -18.11
N PRO A 6 9.50 -17.47 -18.31
CA PRO A 6 10.29 -17.16 -19.50
C PRO A 6 11.47 -18.14 -19.63
N SER A 7 11.72 -18.60 -20.87
CA SER A 7 12.94 -19.31 -21.20
C SER A 7 14.12 -18.33 -21.23
N PRO A 8 15.35 -18.77 -20.95
CA PRO A 8 16.53 -17.92 -21.11
C PRO A 8 16.73 -17.34 -22.53
N THR A 9 16.08 -17.94 -23.53
CA THR A 9 16.12 -17.48 -24.94
C THR A 9 14.99 -16.53 -25.31
N ASP A 10 13.98 -16.35 -24.43
CA ASP A 10 12.88 -15.44 -24.67
C ASP A 10 13.36 -14.00 -24.52
N THR A 11 12.86 -13.12 -25.40
CA THR A 11 13.19 -11.70 -25.36
C THR A 11 11.90 -10.86 -25.32
N PRO A 12 11.96 -9.61 -24.78
CA PRO A 12 10.82 -8.70 -24.80
C PRO A 12 10.28 -8.44 -26.22
N ASP A 13 11.18 -8.31 -27.22
CA ASP A 13 10.78 -8.12 -28.62
C ASP A 13 10.03 -9.32 -29.19
N TRP A 14 10.51 -10.52 -28.87
CA TRP A 14 9.84 -11.77 -29.25
C TRP A 14 8.44 -11.84 -28.60
N LEU A 15 8.33 -11.53 -27.31
CA LEU A 15 7.04 -11.49 -26.62
C LEU A 15 6.10 -10.46 -27.26
N LYS A 16 6.61 -9.27 -27.56
CA LYS A 16 5.84 -8.18 -28.20
C LYS A 16 5.28 -8.64 -29.56
N MET A 17 6.13 -9.25 -30.39
CA MET A 17 5.70 -9.79 -31.70
C MET A 17 4.61 -10.85 -31.54
N LEU A 18 4.75 -11.78 -30.60
CA LEU A 18 3.74 -12.83 -30.38
C LEU A 18 2.40 -12.26 -29.87
N VAL A 19 2.46 -11.30 -28.94
CA VAL A 19 1.30 -10.64 -28.37
C VAL A 19 0.51 -9.88 -29.45
N GLU A 20 1.21 -9.13 -30.31
CA GLU A 20 0.62 -8.42 -31.44
C GLU A 20 -0.03 -9.40 -32.43
N ARG A 21 0.68 -10.47 -32.80
CA ARG A 21 0.17 -11.51 -33.70
C ARG A 21 -1.05 -12.26 -33.15
N ALA A 22 -1.07 -12.48 -31.84
CA ALA A 22 -2.18 -13.17 -31.14
C ALA A 22 -3.34 -12.22 -30.78
N GLY A 23 -3.22 -10.91 -31.02
CA GLY A 23 -4.23 -9.92 -30.64
C GLY A 23 -4.44 -9.77 -29.15
N ILE A 24 -3.41 -10.07 -28.33
CA ILE A 24 -3.49 -9.98 -26.87
C ILE A 24 -3.32 -8.52 -26.46
N THR A 25 -4.27 -8.01 -25.66
CA THR A 25 -4.21 -6.63 -25.19
C THR A 25 -3.18 -6.45 -24.08
N PRO A 26 -2.56 -5.25 -23.93
CA PRO A 26 -1.66 -4.95 -22.79
C PRO A 26 -2.29 -5.25 -21.44
N LYS A 27 -3.59 -5.00 -21.27
CA LYS A 27 -4.32 -5.32 -20.04
C LYS A 27 -4.23 -6.83 -19.72
N ARG A 28 -4.48 -7.68 -20.71
CA ARG A 28 -4.44 -9.14 -20.52
C ARG A 28 -3.04 -9.64 -20.19
N LEU A 29 -2.03 -9.02 -20.80
CA LEU A 29 -0.64 -9.34 -20.55
C LEU A 29 -0.21 -8.94 -19.12
N VAL A 30 -0.67 -7.79 -18.64
CA VAL A 30 -0.47 -7.35 -17.24
C VAL A 30 -1.16 -8.30 -16.27
N GLU A 31 -2.42 -8.69 -16.52
CA GLU A 31 -3.13 -9.68 -15.69
C GLU A 31 -2.35 -11.00 -15.59
N MET A 32 -1.81 -11.47 -16.71
CA MET A 32 -0.96 -12.68 -16.75
C MET A 32 0.33 -12.50 -15.92
N ALA A 33 1.03 -11.37 -16.10
CA ALA A 33 2.29 -11.11 -15.43
C ALA A 33 2.12 -10.94 -13.91
N VAL A 34 1.03 -10.30 -13.46
CA VAL A 34 0.68 -10.19 -12.03
C VAL A 34 0.40 -11.59 -11.44
N TYR A 35 -0.27 -12.45 -12.19
CA TYR A 35 -0.55 -13.84 -11.77
C TYR A 35 0.71 -14.71 -11.78
N SER A 36 1.63 -14.50 -12.75
CA SER A 36 2.88 -15.25 -12.92
C SER A 36 4.09 -14.29 -12.88
N PRO A 37 4.58 -13.95 -11.67
CA PRO A 37 5.51 -12.84 -11.46
C PRO A 37 6.85 -12.94 -12.20
N ARG A 38 7.24 -14.14 -12.59
CA ARG A 38 8.46 -14.36 -13.39
C ARG A 38 8.43 -13.67 -14.77
N TRP A 39 7.22 -13.27 -15.22
CA TRP A 39 7.02 -12.57 -16.49
C TRP A 39 7.03 -11.03 -16.33
N LEU A 40 7.07 -10.50 -15.12
CA LEU A 40 6.87 -9.05 -14.88
C LEU A 40 7.88 -8.19 -15.63
N GLU A 41 9.18 -8.49 -15.51
CA GLU A 41 10.24 -7.71 -16.16
C GLU A 41 10.12 -7.76 -17.69
N MET A 42 9.94 -8.96 -18.24
CA MET A 42 9.80 -9.15 -19.69
C MET A 42 8.55 -8.45 -20.22
N VAL A 43 7.42 -8.51 -19.49
CA VAL A 43 6.20 -7.82 -19.88
C VAL A 43 6.35 -6.30 -19.74
N GLU A 44 6.99 -5.81 -18.66
CA GLU A 44 7.30 -4.39 -18.48
C GLU A 44 8.02 -3.81 -19.71
N GLU A 45 9.05 -4.49 -20.18
CA GLU A 45 9.82 -4.08 -21.34
C GLU A 45 9.01 -4.22 -22.64
N ALA A 46 8.34 -5.35 -22.86
CA ALA A 46 7.58 -5.62 -24.08
C ALA A 46 6.46 -4.60 -24.35
N ILE A 47 5.76 -4.14 -23.29
CA ILE A 47 4.68 -3.16 -23.43
C ILE A 47 5.09 -1.71 -23.09
N GLY A 48 6.34 -1.50 -22.67
CA GLY A 48 6.87 -0.18 -22.30
C GLY A 48 6.17 0.45 -21.10
N TRP A 49 5.72 -0.35 -20.13
CA TRP A 49 5.09 0.15 -18.91
C TRP A 49 6.09 0.22 -17.76
N LYS A 50 7.03 1.13 -17.87
CA LYS A 50 8.06 1.35 -16.84
C LYS A 50 7.43 1.48 -15.45
N GLY A 51 7.91 0.64 -14.52
CA GLY A 51 7.42 0.58 -13.15
C GLY A 51 6.35 -0.49 -12.89
N LEU A 52 5.97 -1.30 -13.90
CA LEU A 52 5.03 -2.40 -13.75
C LEU A 52 5.50 -3.40 -12.68
N THR A 53 6.76 -3.83 -12.75
CA THR A 53 7.36 -4.77 -11.80
C THR A 53 7.38 -4.21 -10.38
N CYS A 54 7.75 -2.93 -10.25
CA CYS A 54 7.74 -2.23 -8.97
C CYS A 54 6.33 -2.17 -8.35
N ALA A 55 5.32 -1.82 -9.14
CA ALA A 55 3.93 -1.75 -8.69
C ALA A 55 3.33 -3.13 -8.41
N ALA A 56 3.58 -4.13 -9.24
CA ALA A 56 3.09 -5.48 -9.02
C ALA A 56 3.64 -6.08 -7.72
N ASN A 57 4.92 -5.83 -7.39
CA ASN A 57 5.51 -6.25 -6.12
C ASN A 57 4.94 -5.47 -4.93
N LEU A 58 4.65 -4.18 -5.09
CA LEU A 58 3.94 -3.39 -4.07
C LEU A 58 2.56 -3.99 -3.78
N PHE A 59 1.75 -4.26 -4.82
CA PHE A 59 0.44 -4.89 -4.64
C PHE A 59 0.56 -6.26 -4.00
N TYR A 60 1.52 -7.06 -4.45
CA TYR A 60 1.79 -8.36 -3.87
C TYR A 60 2.05 -8.26 -2.37
N ALA A 61 2.93 -7.36 -1.95
CA ALA A 61 3.25 -7.15 -0.55
C ALA A 61 2.02 -6.75 0.27
N TYR A 62 1.20 -5.81 -0.20
CA TYR A 62 0.07 -5.28 0.59
C TYR A 62 -1.26 -6.05 0.45
N THR A 63 -1.31 -7.09 -0.36
CA THR A 63 -2.51 -7.92 -0.54
C THR A 63 -2.34 -9.36 -0.03
N ARG A 64 -1.26 -9.61 0.72
CA ARG A 64 -1.00 -10.83 1.46
C ARG A 64 -1.28 -10.67 2.95
N GLU A 65 -1.61 -11.78 3.63
CA GLU A 65 -1.77 -11.86 5.08
C GLU A 65 -0.58 -12.54 5.74
N CYS A 66 0.02 -13.51 5.04
CA CYS A 66 1.20 -14.25 5.49
C CYS A 66 2.29 -14.21 4.43
N TYR A 67 3.54 -14.31 4.88
CA TYR A 67 4.73 -14.29 4.03
C TYR A 67 5.61 -15.48 4.37
N ASP A 68 6.15 -16.12 3.34
CA ASP A 68 7.23 -17.09 3.44
C ASP A 68 8.58 -16.45 3.05
N ASP A 69 9.66 -17.23 3.13
CA ASP A 69 11.01 -16.74 2.79
C ASP A 69 11.12 -16.28 1.32
N VAL A 70 10.34 -16.86 0.41
CA VAL A 70 10.30 -16.48 -1.01
C VAL A 70 9.59 -15.14 -1.17
N ASP A 71 8.51 -14.93 -0.44
CA ASP A 71 7.78 -13.68 -0.41
C ASP A 71 8.66 -12.55 0.15
N GLU A 72 9.37 -12.81 1.26
CA GLU A 72 10.28 -11.85 1.86
C GLU A 72 11.42 -11.47 0.92
N ALA A 73 12.08 -12.46 0.30
CA ALA A 73 13.12 -12.22 -0.70
C ALA A 73 12.63 -11.39 -1.89
N ARG A 74 11.37 -11.53 -2.26
CA ARG A 74 10.75 -10.78 -3.36
C ARG A 74 10.52 -9.30 -3.01
N ILE A 75 10.17 -8.98 -1.78
CA ILE A 75 9.84 -7.60 -1.37
C ILE A 75 11.02 -6.82 -0.82
N THR A 76 12.02 -7.49 -0.23
CA THR A 76 13.23 -6.87 0.36
C THR A 76 13.96 -5.87 -0.55
N PRO A 77 14.05 -6.04 -1.88
CA PRO A 77 14.68 -5.04 -2.75
C PRO A 77 13.95 -3.70 -2.81
N TYR A 78 12.71 -3.62 -2.36
CA TYR A 78 11.86 -2.45 -2.50
C TYR A 78 11.63 -1.69 -1.20
N THR A 79 11.76 -2.33 -0.04
CA THR A 79 11.42 -1.74 1.24
C THR A 79 12.31 -2.25 2.38
N LEU A 80 12.47 -1.42 3.39
CA LEU A 80 13.11 -1.80 4.66
C LEU A 80 12.09 -2.26 5.71
N LEU A 81 10.80 -2.17 5.42
CA LEU A 81 9.77 -2.69 6.32
C LEU A 81 9.81 -4.22 6.34
N SER A 82 9.70 -4.76 7.53
CA SER A 82 9.54 -6.21 7.71
C SER A 82 8.18 -6.69 7.19
N PRO A 83 8.05 -7.98 6.83
CA PRO A 83 6.76 -8.58 6.48
C PRO A 83 5.68 -8.35 7.54
N LEU A 84 6.05 -8.40 8.82
CA LEU A 84 5.12 -8.14 9.93
C LEU A 84 4.59 -6.70 9.91
N GLU A 85 5.45 -5.70 9.73
CA GLU A 85 5.02 -4.29 9.64
C GLU A 85 4.06 -4.07 8.48
N ILE A 86 4.34 -4.66 7.31
CA ILE A 86 3.47 -4.59 6.14
C ILE A 86 2.11 -5.26 6.44
N SER A 87 2.12 -6.45 7.03
CA SER A 87 0.90 -7.23 7.32
C SER A 87 -0.03 -6.51 8.29
N VAL A 88 0.51 -5.80 9.29
CA VAL A 88 -0.28 -5.00 10.22
C VAL A 88 -0.73 -3.67 9.64
N GLY A 89 -0.17 -3.25 8.49
CA GLY A 89 -0.63 -2.09 7.73
C GLY A 89 0.26 -0.86 7.78
N VAL A 90 1.55 -1.00 8.13
CA VAL A 90 2.55 0.06 7.93
C VAL A 90 2.83 0.19 6.44
N VAL A 91 2.83 1.40 5.91
CA VAL A 91 2.95 1.66 4.47
C VAL A 91 4.28 2.36 4.15
N ASP A 92 5.07 1.74 3.27
CA ASP A 92 6.23 2.39 2.67
C ASP A 92 5.75 3.38 1.59
N THR A 93 5.64 4.65 1.99
CA THR A 93 5.18 5.73 1.12
C THR A 93 6.17 6.04 0.00
N ALA A 94 7.47 5.81 0.22
CA ALA A 94 8.50 6.01 -0.81
C ALA A 94 8.37 4.99 -1.93
N TRP A 95 8.18 3.71 -1.58
CA TRP A 95 7.91 2.67 -2.56
C TRP A 95 6.61 2.92 -3.33
N PHE A 96 5.53 3.29 -2.61
CA PHE A 96 4.27 3.65 -3.26
C PHE A 96 4.46 4.75 -4.32
N TRP A 97 5.08 5.87 -3.96
CA TRP A 97 5.26 6.99 -4.89
C TRP A 97 6.21 6.66 -6.04
N LYS A 98 7.24 5.83 -5.81
CA LYS A 98 8.11 5.33 -6.88
C LYS A 98 7.30 4.54 -7.92
N ALA A 99 6.44 3.62 -7.49
CA ALA A 99 5.60 2.82 -8.37
C ALA A 99 4.54 3.68 -9.09
N TYR A 100 3.82 4.51 -8.33
CA TYR A 100 2.75 5.35 -8.84
C TYR A 100 3.24 6.37 -9.88
N ASN A 101 4.35 7.05 -9.61
CA ASN A 101 4.91 8.05 -10.51
C ASN A 101 5.52 7.43 -11.77
N ALA A 102 6.11 6.23 -11.68
CA ALA A 102 6.68 5.54 -12.83
C ALA A 102 5.61 5.07 -13.82
N LEU A 103 4.50 4.54 -13.32
CA LEU A 103 3.38 4.05 -14.14
C LEU A 103 2.45 5.17 -14.61
N GLY A 104 2.26 6.19 -13.80
CA GLY A 104 1.15 7.14 -13.91
C GLY A 104 -0.19 6.53 -13.47
N ARG A 105 -1.12 7.42 -13.13
CA ARG A 105 -2.41 7.08 -12.52
C ARG A 105 -3.19 5.99 -13.25
N GLU A 106 -3.35 6.14 -14.56
CA GLU A 106 -4.21 5.23 -15.35
C GLU A 106 -3.66 3.80 -15.36
N ARG A 107 -2.35 3.64 -15.62
CA ARG A 107 -1.71 2.32 -15.64
C ARG A 107 -1.65 1.71 -14.24
N TYR A 108 -1.39 2.53 -13.22
CA TYR A 108 -1.41 2.11 -11.82
C TYR A 108 -2.77 1.50 -11.45
N GLU A 109 -3.89 2.13 -11.81
CA GLU A 109 -5.22 1.59 -11.56
C GLU A 109 -5.48 0.26 -12.30
N LYS A 110 -4.94 0.10 -13.51
CA LYS A 110 -5.04 -1.18 -14.25
C LYS A 110 -4.28 -2.31 -13.55
N VAL A 111 -3.06 -2.03 -13.05
CA VAL A 111 -2.28 -3.01 -12.28
C VAL A 111 -2.96 -3.32 -10.95
N PHE A 112 -3.49 -2.30 -10.26
CA PHE A 112 -4.27 -2.49 -9.03
C PHE A 112 -5.48 -3.41 -9.27
N ALA A 113 -6.24 -3.16 -10.34
CA ALA A 113 -7.37 -4.02 -10.67
C ALA A 113 -6.96 -5.47 -10.98
N ALA A 114 -5.82 -5.66 -11.68
CA ALA A 114 -5.27 -6.98 -11.97
C ALA A 114 -4.85 -7.74 -10.69
N SER A 115 -4.34 -7.03 -9.68
CA SER A 115 -3.89 -7.65 -8.41
C SER A 115 -5.02 -8.32 -7.64
N LYS A 116 -6.29 -7.95 -7.90
CA LYS A 116 -7.46 -8.57 -7.26
C LYS A 116 -7.52 -10.09 -7.50
N ALA A 117 -7.04 -10.55 -8.65
CA ALA A 117 -7.06 -11.99 -9.01
C ALA A 117 -6.07 -12.83 -8.17
N VAL A 118 -5.07 -12.19 -7.57
CA VAL A 118 -4.00 -12.85 -6.78
C VAL A 118 -4.02 -12.46 -5.30
N THR A 119 -5.02 -11.70 -4.90
CA THR A 119 -5.21 -11.26 -3.50
C THR A 119 -5.77 -12.41 -2.66
N GLU A 120 -5.22 -12.62 -1.46
CA GLU A 120 -5.64 -13.68 -0.56
C GLU A 120 -7.07 -13.49 -0.05
N SER A 121 -7.46 -12.24 0.27
CA SER A 121 -8.82 -11.95 0.70
C SER A 121 -9.32 -10.59 0.21
N SER A 122 -10.64 -10.45 0.10
CA SER A 122 -11.27 -9.16 -0.20
C SER A 122 -11.00 -8.11 0.87
N GLY A 123 -10.72 -8.52 2.10
CA GLY A 123 -10.40 -7.66 3.22
C GLY A 123 -9.07 -6.93 3.02
N VAL A 124 -7.99 -7.65 2.72
CA VAL A 124 -6.66 -7.04 2.48
C VAL A 124 -6.66 -6.17 1.23
N TYR A 125 -7.36 -6.58 0.16
CA TYR A 125 -7.53 -5.74 -1.02
C TYR A 125 -8.23 -4.42 -0.70
N SER A 126 -9.34 -4.47 0.04
CA SER A 126 -10.09 -3.29 0.47
C SER A 126 -9.26 -2.40 1.40
N ARG A 127 -8.49 -2.99 2.31
CA ARG A 127 -7.58 -2.28 3.20
C ARG A 127 -6.54 -1.49 2.40
N PHE A 128 -5.85 -2.15 1.49
CA PHE A 128 -4.82 -1.48 0.69
C PHE A 128 -5.42 -0.41 -0.23
N ARG A 129 -6.65 -0.62 -0.74
CA ARG A 129 -7.37 0.41 -1.51
C ARG A 129 -7.60 1.68 -0.69
N LYS A 130 -7.99 1.58 0.57
CA LYS A 130 -8.15 2.73 1.46
C LYS A 130 -6.83 3.49 1.64
N TYR A 131 -5.71 2.77 1.78
CA TYR A 131 -4.38 3.37 1.91
C TYR A 131 -3.99 4.14 0.66
N THR A 132 -4.14 3.54 -0.51
CA THR A 132 -3.81 4.18 -1.78
C THR A 132 -4.72 5.36 -2.09
N ASP A 133 -6.01 5.25 -1.82
CA ASP A 133 -6.98 6.33 -1.99
C ASP A 133 -6.66 7.53 -1.07
N ALA A 134 -6.19 7.27 0.16
CA ALA A 134 -5.73 8.31 1.07
C ALA A 134 -4.44 8.98 0.56
N LEU A 135 -3.43 8.18 0.15
CA LEU A 135 -2.15 8.68 -0.37
C LEU A 135 -2.31 9.61 -1.57
N VAL A 136 -3.18 9.26 -2.52
CA VAL A 136 -3.41 10.09 -3.71
C VAL A 136 -4.34 11.29 -3.45
N GLY A 137 -4.76 11.51 -2.21
CA GLY A 137 -5.60 12.63 -1.83
C GLY A 137 -7.04 12.56 -2.33
N LYS A 138 -7.59 11.36 -2.50
CA LYS A 138 -8.99 11.17 -2.90
C LYS A 138 -9.97 11.69 -1.85
N TYR A 139 -9.53 11.73 -0.59
CA TYR A 139 -10.29 12.22 0.54
C TYR A 139 -9.58 13.43 1.17
N THR A 140 -10.36 14.42 1.59
CA THR A 140 -9.87 15.50 2.45
C THR A 140 -9.62 14.98 3.86
N ILE A 141 -8.82 15.70 4.66
CA ILE A 141 -8.58 15.36 6.08
C ILE A 141 -9.89 15.27 6.84
N ALA A 142 -10.81 16.24 6.68
CA ALA A 142 -12.11 16.23 7.35
C ALA A 142 -12.96 15.00 6.99
N GLN A 143 -12.94 14.57 5.72
CA GLN A 143 -13.63 13.35 5.31
C GLN A 143 -13.03 12.10 5.95
N LEU A 144 -11.68 12.02 6.04
CA LEU A 144 -11.02 10.90 6.70
C LEU A 144 -11.32 10.88 8.20
N GLU A 145 -11.34 12.04 8.87
CA GLU A 145 -11.72 12.16 10.29
C GLU A 145 -13.15 11.65 10.54
N SER A 146 -14.10 12.03 9.68
CA SER A 146 -15.48 11.50 9.75
C SER A 146 -15.50 9.98 9.54
N LEU A 147 -14.81 9.46 8.52
CA LEU A 147 -14.72 8.00 8.26
C LEU A 147 -14.13 7.22 9.43
N VAL A 148 -13.13 7.80 10.12
CA VAL A 148 -12.52 7.20 11.31
C VAL A 148 -13.51 7.18 12.47
N MET A 149 -14.17 8.32 12.78
CA MET A 149 -15.04 8.46 13.94
C MET A 149 -16.36 7.72 13.77
N ASP A 150 -17.01 7.85 12.62
CA ASP A 150 -18.35 7.32 12.37
C ASP A 150 -18.36 5.79 12.24
N ASN A 151 -17.37 5.26 11.53
CA ASN A 151 -17.29 3.82 11.27
C ASN A 151 -16.44 3.05 12.29
N ARG A 152 -15.55 3.75 13.01
CA ARG A 152 -14.53 3.14 13.89
C ARG A 152 -13.78 1.99 13.21
N ASN A 153 -13.60 2.10 11.90
CA ASN A 153 -12.94 1.07 11.09
C ASN A 153 -11.43 1.24 11.18
N LYS A 154 -10.75 0.19 11.63
CA LYS A 154 -9.29 0.15 11.86
C LYS A 154 -8.46 0.52 10.63
N ASP A 155 -8.95 0.16 9.44
CA ASP A 155 -8.22 0.48 8.21
C ASP A 155 -8.27 1.97 7.88
N TRP A 156 -9.39 2.66 8.21
CA TRP A 156 -9.45 4.12 8.07
C TRP A 156 -8.56 4.84 9.09
N VAL A 157 -8.45 4.30 10.32
CA VAL A 157 -7.50 4.81 11.32
C VAL A 157 -6.06 4.75 10.78
N ARG A 158 -5.66 3.61 10.21
CA ARG A 158 -4.34 3.40 9.62
C ARG A 158 -4.10 4.25 8.36
N ALA A 159 -5.15 4.48 7.55
CA ALA A 159 -5.09 5.26 6.32
C ALA A 159 -5.05 6.78 6.56
N TYR A 160 -5.67 7.27 7.63
CA TYR A 160 -5.81 8.69 7.93
C TYR A 160 -4.49 9.49 7.83
N PRO A 161 -3.37 9.05 8.43
CA PRO A 161 -2.13 9.79 8.38
C PRO A 161 -1.42 9.74 7.03
N LEU A 162 -1.86 8.89 6.10
CA LEU A 162 -1.27 8.76 4.76
C LEU A 162 -1.70 9.90 3.82
N ALA A 163 -2.75 10.65 4.16
CA ALA A 163 -3.21 11.78 3.35
C ALA A 163 -2.07 12.78 3.08
N PRO A 164 -2.02 13.40 1.89
CA PRO A 164 -1.00 14.40 1.56
C PRO A 164 -0.96 15.56 2.55
N PHE A 165 0.20 16.18 2.69
CA PHE A 165 0.37 17.42 3.45
C PHE A 165 0.30 18.62 2.51
N ALA A 166 -0.31 19.72 2.95
CA ALA A 166 -0.49 20.95 2.16
C ALA A 166 0.79 21.81 2.04
N GLY A 167 1.98 21.26 2.32
CA GLY A 167 3.26 21.92 2.06
C GLY A 167 3.83 22.70 3.23
N LYS A 168 3.76 24.05 3.23
CA LYS A 168 4.48 24.93 4.19
C LYS A 168 4.08 24.73 5.67
N ALA A 169 2.92 24.21 5.94
CA ALA A 169 2.39 24.02 7.31
C ALA A 169 2.58 22.58 7.84
N ARG A 170 3.42 21.76 7.22
CA ARG A 170 3.57 20.31 7.52
C ARG A 170 3.65 20.00 9.03
N LYS A 171 4.48 20.71 9.79
CA LYS A 171 4.61 20.49 11.25
C LYS A 171 3.27 20.68 11.98
N LYS A 172 2.54 21.76 11.66
CA LYS A 172 1.22 22.02 12.28
C LYS A 172 0.20 20.95 11.90
N GLU A 173 0.24 20.46 10.67
CA GLU A 173 -0.64 19.37 10.21
C GLU A 173 -0.30 18.05 10.90
N VAL A 174 0.98 17.74 11.09
CA VAL A 174 1.40 16.55 11.88
C VAL A 174 0.90 16.68 13.31
N ASP A 175 1.06 17.82 13.97
CA ASP A 175 0.56 18.05 15.33
C ASP A 175 -0.97 17.92 15.41
N ALA A 176 -1.69 18.38 14.38
CA ALA A 176 -3.15 18.22 14.31
C ALA A 176 -3.55 16.74 14.18
N ARG A 177 -2.90 16.00 13.28
CA ARG A 177 -3.15 14.56 13.11
C ARG A 177 -2.81 13.77 14.36
N LEU A 178 -1.72 14.10 15.05
CA LEU A 178 -1.38 13.51 16.34
C LEU A 178 -2.46 13.75 17.40
N ARG A 179 -2.98 14.98 17.51
CA ARG A 179 -4.07 15.29 18.46
C ARG A 179 -5.34 14.52 18.14
N PHE A 180 -5.70 14.39 16.87
CA PHE A 180 -6.86 13.60 16.44
C PHE A 180 -6.70 12.12 16.80
N LEU A 181 -5.55 11.49 16.46
CA LEU A 181 -5.27 10.10 16.81
C LEU A 181 -5.29 9.87 18.32
N LYS A 182 -4.81 10.85 19.12
CA LYS A 182 -4.89 10.78 20.59
C LYS A 182 -6.34 10.82 21.08
N ALA A 183 -7.15 11.72 20.54
CA ALA A 183 -8.57 11.80 20.90
C ALA A 183 -9.30 10.50 20.56
N PHE A 184 -9.03 9.92 19.38
CA PHE A 184 -9.57 8.61 19.00
C PHE A 184 -9.10 7.50 19.96
N TRP A 185 -7.82 7.44 20.31
CA TRP A 185 -7.27 6.49 21.29
C TRP A 185 -7.98 6.58 22.64
N LEU A 186 -8.15 7.77 23.17
CA LEU A 186 -8.83 7.99 24.46
C LEU A 186 -10.31 7.60 24.40
N SER A 187 -10.99 7.86 23.30
CA SER A 187 -12.38 7.46 23.10
C SER A 187 -12.56 5.93 23.02
N SER A 188 -11.51 5.18 22.70
CA SER A 188 -11.55 3.72 22.68
C SER A 188 -11.66 3.11 24.08
N ASP A 189 -11.21 3.82 25.14
CA ASP A 189 -11.27 3.33 26.52
C ASP A 189 -12.71 3.21 27.07
N THR A 190 -13.66 3.91 26.46
CA THR A 190 -15.07 3.90 26.87
C THR A 190 -15.88 2.75 26.26
N LEU A 191 -15.31 1.99 25.32
CA LEU A 191 -16.01 0.94 24.56
C LEU A 191 -15.49 -0.45 24.94
N SER A 192 -16.29 -1.22 25.66
CA SER A 192 -15.95 -2.60 25.99
C SER A 192 -15.76 -3.49 24.74
N GLY A 193 -14.69 -4.26 24.68
CA GLY A 193 -14.44 -5.31 23.68
C GLY A 193 -13.72 -4.91 22.38
N ARG A 194 -13.59 -3.61 22.04
CA ARG A 194 -12.87 -3.15 20.84
C ARG A 194 -11.53 -2.45 21.13
N HIS A 195 -11.29 -2.20 22.39
CA HIS A 195 -10.22 -1.39 22.93
C HIS A 195 -8.80 -1.72 22.38
N THR A 196 -8.40 -3.00 22.43
CA THR A 196 -7.05 -3.41 22.02
C THR A 196 -6.83 -3.20 20.53
N ALA A 197 -7.74 -3.67 19.70
CA ALA A 197 -7.58 -3.62 18.24
C ALA A 197 -7.63 -2.18 17.66
N GLU A 198 -8.37 -1.26 18.29
CA GLU A 198 -8.36 0.16 17.92
C GLU A 198 -7.04 0.82 18.32
N LYS A 199 -6.51 0.50 19.49
CA LYS A 199 -5.20 0.99 19.93
C LYS A 199 -4.05 0.48 19.08
N GLU A 200 -4.08 -0.78 18.69
CA GLU A 200 -3.12 -1.32 17.72
C GLU A 200 -3.20 -0.58 16.37
N ALA A 201 -4.41 -0.28 15.89
CA ALA A 201 -4.58 0.50 14.67
C ALA A 201 -4.02 1.92 14.78
N VAL A 202 -4.13 2.56 15.95
CA VAL A 202 -3.51 3.88 16.20
C VAL A 202 -1.99 3.77 16.23
N GLN A 203 -1.42 2.69 16.79
CA GLN A 203 0.04 2.52 16.76
C GLN A 203 0.55 2.45 15.31
N VAL A 204 -0.08 1.63 14.45
CA VAL A 204 0.25 1.57 13.03
C VAL A 204 0.03 2.93 12.34
N ALA A 205 -1.01 3.68 12.71
CA ALA A 205 -1.24 5.02 12.18
C ALA A 205 -0.12 6.00 12.57
N LEU A 206 0.48 5.88 13.74
CA LEU A 206 1.66 6.68 14.13
C LEU A 206 2.90 6.35 13.30
N ASP A 207 3.12 5.08 13.00
CA ASP A 207 4.21 4.64 12.13
C ASP A 207 3.99 5.18 10.71
N ASN A 208 2.77 5.10 10.18
CA ASN A 208 2.39 5.69 8.90
C ASN A 208 2.55 7.22 8.88
N LEU A 209 2.22 7.90 9.98
CA LEU A 209 2.42 9.36 10.08
C LEU A 209 3.91 9.71 10.04
N THR A 210 4.74 8.94 10.74
CA THR A 210 6.20 9.12 10.75
C THR A 210 6.76 8.96 9.34
N GLY A 211 6.43 7.85 8.66
CA GLY A 211 6.88 7.58 7.30
C GLY A 211 6.40 8.63 6.28
N ASN A 212 5.13 9.04 6.36
CA ASN A 212 4.55 10.00 5.41
C ASN A 212 4.99 11.45 5.65
N SER A 213 5.31 11.83 6.91
CA SER A 213 5.69 13.21 7.26
C SER A 213 7.08 13.60 6.79
N GLY A 214 8.01 12.64 6.69
CA GLY A 214 9.42 12.89 6.42
C GLY A 214 10.14 13.68 7.52
N LEU A 215 9.56 13.79 8.73
CA LEU A 215 10.12 14.55 9.86
C LEU A 215 11.02 13.71 10.78
N GLY A 216 11.37 12.48 10.38
CA GLY A 216 12.12 11.54 11.23
C GLY A 216 11.27 11.03 12.39
N ASN A 217 11.93 10.62 13.49
CA ASN A 217 11.22 10.08 14.65
C ASN A 217 10.31 11.13 15.30
N LEU A 218 9.00 10.94 15.18
CA LEU A 218 8.02 11.73 15.91
C LEU A 218 8.10 11.36 17.39
N ASP A 219 8.11 12.37 18.28
CA ASP A 219 8.05 12.11 19.72
C ASP A 219 6.63 11.62 20.11
N THR A 220 6.47 10.30 20.07
CA THR A 220 5.22 9.64 20.45
C THR A 220 5.19 9.23 21.92
N ARG A 221 6.24 9.53 22.71
CA ARG A 221 6.34 9.13 24.14
C ARG A 221 5.17 9.68 24.97
N TRP A 222 4.65 10.86 24.61
CA TRP A 222 3.49 11.45 25.27
C TRP A 222 2.17 10.69 25.00
N PHE A 223 2.10 9.88 23.94
CA PHE A 223 0.98 8.98 23.67
C PHE A 223 0.90 7.85 24.68
N LYS A 224 2.08 7.36 25.09
CA LYS A 224 2.22 6.25 26.07
C LYS A 224 2.13 6.71 27.53
N LYS A 225 2.28 7.99 27.81
CA LYS A 225 2.03 8.53 29.16
C LYS A 225 0.53 8.45 29.43
N LYS A 226 0.12 7.40 30.18
CA LYS A 226 -1.17 7.40 30.86
C LYS A 226 -1.28 8.70 31.64
N VAL A 227 -2.32 9.47 31.38
CA VAL A 227 -2.76 10.47 32.34
C VAL A 227 -3.31 9.67 33.51
N TRP A 228 -2.54 9.60 34.58
CA TRP A 228 -2.99 9.13 35.89
C TRP A 228 -3.92 10.17 36.47
#